data_7b333b27d05c8f5d087249e69108bb92
#
_entry.id   7b333b27d05c8f5d087249e69108bb92
#
_cell.length_a   1.000
_cell.length_b   1.000
_cell.length_c   1.000
_cell.angle_alpha   90.00
_cell.angle_beta   90.00
_cell.angle_gamma   90.00
#
_symmetry.space_group_name_H-M   'P 1'
#
loop_
_entity.id
_entity.type
_entity.pdbx_description
1 polymer ?
#
loop_
_entity_poly.entity_id
_entity_poly.type
_entity_poly.pdbx_seq_one_letter_code
_entity_poly.pdbx_strand_id
1 'polypeptide(L)'
;MNRHWLTSYGERIPAEINPETSGSVLEMLEHAMKRYAEKPAFRCFGQTLTYADTDRLSRDFAAFLQAGLGIKKGDRIAVMLPNLPAFPLAMLGIIRAGATQVNVNPLYTPRELEHQLTDAGAKAIVIFSGVSATLAEIIDRSGLEQVITVNPGDGIGASLPSPPVDTRLKKVTPFADALAQGAELPLATPRLNGDDILFLQYTGGTTGLSKGAALSHRNLVANTEQFKAFTPDALRPGKEVVVTALPLYHIFALMVNFITYFSIGAENWLVPNPRDMAGFVGTLKQAHCTVFTGVNTLFGGLLMQPNIGEVDFSRLRVAIGGGAAVLPTTSEKWKALTGKHILEGYGLSETSPILTLNPMTGRGFSGTVGLPLPSTDIKLVGENDAPVALGEPGEICARGPQVMRGYWQKTEANAAAFTADGYFRTGDVGVFDARGFLKIVDRKKDMIIVSGFNVYPNEVEAVAAACAGVAECACVGKPDEKTGEAIALFVAKIPGATVTEADVIAHCRRDLTAYKVPKEVRFLEALPKSNVGKILRKDLRTLT
;
A
#
# COMPACT_ATOMS: atom_id res chain seq x y z
N MET A 1 -10.65 26.69 -7.87
CA MET A 1 -11.45 25.46 -8.02
C MET A 1 -12.50 25.42 -6.92
N ASN A 2 -13.74 25.05 -7.23
CA ASN A 2 -14.78 24.94 -6.20
C ASN A 2 -14.62 23.56 -5.51
N ARG A 3 -14.18 23.55 -4.23
CA ARG A 3 -14.04 22.35 -3.41
C ARG A 3 -15.39 21.96 -2.81
N HIS A 4 -16.35 21.59 -3.64
CA HIS A 4 -17.73 21.31 -3.25
C HIS A 4 -17.85 20.22 -2.16
N TRP A 5 -16.89 19.31 -2.06
CA TRP A 5 -16.85 18.27 -1.03
C TRP A 5 -16.65 18.77 0.39
N LEU A 6 -16.17 20.00 0.59
CA LEU A 6 -15.97 20.56 1.92
C LEU A 6 -17.29 20.70 2.69
N THR A 7 -18.42 20.83 2.00
CA THR A 7 -19.74 20.85 2.62
C THR A 7 -20.12 19.53 3.30
N SER A 8 -19.46 18.44 2.91
CA SER A 8 -19.65 17.10 3.48
C SER A 8 -18.63 16.72 4.54
N TYR A 9 -17.69 17.61 4.85
CA TYR A 9 -16.78 17.42 5.98
C TYR A 9 -17.57 17.51 7.30
N GLY A 10 -17.20 16.68 8.27
CA GLY A 10 -17.71 16.83 9.64
C GLY A 10 -17.12 18.10 10.30
N GLU A 11 -17.81 18.64 11.30
CA GLU A 11 -17.42 19.88 12.00
C GLU A 11 -15.97 19.91 12.49
N ARG A 12 -15.37 18.75 12.78
CA ARG A 12 -14.00 18.62 13.29
C ARG A 12 -12.94 18.39 12.23
N ILE A 13 -13.34 18.30 10.95
CA ILE A 13 -12.41 18.06 9.84
C ILE A 13 -12.08 19.43 9.21
N PRO A 14 -10.83 19.92 9.33
CA PRO A 14 -10.44 21.20 8.74
C PRO A 14 -10.32 21.06 7.21
N ALA A 15 -10.53 22.17 6.49
CA ALA A 15 -10.30 22.20 5.04
C ALA A 15 -8.81 22.08 4.68
N GLU A 16 -7.94 22.58 5.56
CA GLU A 16 -6.49 22.64 5.34
C GLU A 16 -5.73 22.08 6.56
N ILE A 17 -4.54 21.53 6.29
CA ILE A 17 -3.56 21.18 7.32
C ILE A 17 -2.27 22.00 7.15
N ASN A 18 -1.45 22.04 8.19
CA ASN A 18 -0.08 22.49 8.06
C ASN A 18 0.81 21.30 7.65
N PRO A 19 1.38 21.26 6.43
CA PRO A 19 2.23 20.16 5.98
C PRO A 19 3.63 20.18 6.61
N GLU A 20 3.94 21.21 7.40
CA GLU A 20 5.26 21.43 7.99
C GLU A 20 5.23 21.39 9.53
N THR A 21 4.31 20.61 10.10
CA THR A 21 4.23 20.41 11.57
C THR A 21 5.48 19.77 12.15
N SER A 22 6.21 19.04 11.34
CA SER A 22 7.54 18.49 11.64
C SER A 22 8.45 18.73 10.44
N GLY A 23 9.69 19.10 10.68
CA GLY A 23 10.67 19.38 9.63
C GLY A 23 11.06 18.14 8.82
N SER A 24 10.85 16.94 9.40
CA SER A 24 11.09 15.65 8.74
C SER A 24 10.25 14.54 9.39
N VAL A 25 10.11 13.40 8.69
CA VAL A 25 9.54 12.18 9.27
C VAL A 25 10.38 11.70 10.46
N LEU A 26 11.71 11.82 10.39
CA LEU A 26 12.58 11.45 11.50
C LEU A 26 12.23 12.22 12.77
N GLU A 27 12.14 13.54 12.69
CA GLU A 27 11.78 14.40 13.83
C GLU A 27 10.44 14.01 14.44
N MET A 28 9.43 13.76 13.60
CA MET A 28 8.10 13.30 14.06
C MET A 28 8.18 11.98 14.82
N LEU A 29 8.96 11.01 14.31
CA LEU A 29 9.09 9.69 14.94
C LEU A 29 10.01 9.71 16.17
N GLU A 30 11.04 10.57 16.21
CA GLU A 30 11.89 10.78 17.40
C GLU A 30 11.10 11.37 18.57
N HIS A 31 10.18 12.30 18.29
CA HIS A 31 9.26 12.80 19.32
C HIS A 31 8.42 11.67 19.91
N ALA A 32 7.94 10.74 19.08
CA ALA A 32 7.18 9.59 19.56
C ALA A 32 8.06 8.62 20.38
N MET A 33 9.28 8.31 19.92
CA MET A 33 10.21 7.43 20.63
C MET A 33 10.57 7.99 22.00
N LYS A 34 10.79 9.29 22.11
CA LYS A 34 11.04 9.96 23.38
C LYS A 34 9.79 9.96 24.30
N ARG A 35 8.62 10.27 23.75
CA ARG A 35 7.38 10.42 24.53
C ARG A 35 6.84 9.08 25.05
N TYR A 36 7.00 8.02 24.29
CA TYR A 36 6.43 6.70 24.57
C TYR A 36 7.50 5.63 24.86
N ALA A 37 8.69 6.03 25.31
CA ALA A 37 9.89 5.18 25.45
C ALA A 37 9.61 3.79 26.00
N GLU A 38 8.87 3.70 27.12
CA GLU A 38 8.58 2.44 27.83
C GLU A 38 7.42 1.62 27.22
N LYS A 39 6.75 2.16 26.19
CA LYS A 39 5.62 1.43 25.58
C LYS A 39 6.09 0.42 24.54
N PRO A 40 5.33 -0.67 24.34
CA PRO A 40 5.50 -1.53 23.20
C PRO A 40 5.35 -0.73 21.89
N ALA A 41 6.33 -0.84 20.99
CA ALA A 41 6.28 -0.29 19.64
C ALA A 41 5.90 -1.37 18.64
N PHE A 42 6.62 -2.51 18.69
CA PHE A 42 6.39 -3.63 17.78
C PHE A 42 6.33 -4.95 18.54
N ARG A 43 5.43 -5.83 18.07
CA ARG A 43 5.39 -7.24 18.48
C ARG A 43 5.51 -8.16 17.27
N CYS A 44 6.31 -9.20 17.42
CA CYS A 44 6.48 -10.25 16.45
C CYS A 44 7.04 -11.51 17.13
N PHE A 45 6.62 -12.69 16.72
CA PHE A 45 7.12 -13.97 17.26
C PHE A 45 7.08 -14.06 18.80
N GLY A 46 6.07 -13.48 19.43
CA GLY A 46 5.94 -13.47 20.89
C GLY A 46 6.88 -12.50 21.62
N GLN A 47 7.73 -11.78 20.91
CA GLN A 47 8.66 -10.80 21.45
C GLN A 47 8.13 -9.38 21.28
N THR A 48 8.66 -8.47 22.10
CA THR A 48 8.29 -7.05 22.10
C THR A 48 9.51 -6.18 21.93
N LEU A 49 9.43 -5.19 21.03
CA LEU A 49 10.32 -4.03 20.97
C LEU A 49 9.60 -2.85 21.58
N THR A 50 10.23 -2.17 22.54
CA THR A 50 9.76 -0.89 23.04
C THR A 50 10.12 0.25 22.10
N TYR A 51 9.53 1.42 22.30
CA TYR A 51 9.95 2.64 21.60
C TYR A 51 11.41 3.00 21.91
N ALA A 52 11.88 2.79 23.17
CA ALA A 52 13.28 2.99 23.56
C ALA A 52 14.21 2.01 22.86
N ASP A 53 13.86 0.73 22.76
CA ASP A 53 14.65 -0.24 21.99
C ASP A 53 14.72 0.13 20.52
N THR A 54 13.59 0.57 19.95
CA THR A 54 13.51 1.02 18.55
C THR A 54 14.41 2.23 18.31
N ASP A 55 14.42 3.20 19.23
CA ASP A 55 15.33 4.37 19.17
C ASP A 55 16.79 3.93 19.20
N ARG A 56 17.19 3.15 20.20
CA ARG A 56 18.56 2.68 20.38
C ARG A 56 19.05 1.88 19.17
N LEU A 57 18.33 0.81 18.80
CA LEU A 57 18.76 -0.09 17.72
C LEU A 57 18.79 0.61 16.36
N SER A 58 17.88 1.54 16.10
CA SER A 58 17.92 2.31 14.86
C SER A 58 19.09 3.32 14.82
N ARG A 59 19.53 3.84 15.99
CA ARG A 59 20.73 4.66 16.09
C ARG A 59 21.98 3.84 15.84
N ASP A 60 22.05 2.64 16.42
CA ASP A 60 23.15 1.70 16.21
C ASP A 60 23.27 1.36 14.71
N PHE A 61 22.16 1.04 14.05
CA PHE A 61 22.16 0.77 12.63
C PHE A 61 22.58 1.99 11.79
N ALA A 62 22.13 3.19 12.15
CA ALA A 62 22.54 4.42 11.47
C ALA A 62 24.05 4.70 11.60
N ALA A 63 24.62 4.47 12.79
CA ALA A 63 26.06 4.61 13.03
C ALA A 63 26.86 3.61 12.18
N PHE A 64 26.42 2.36 12.08
CA PHE A 64 27.01 1.38 11.20
C PHE A 64 26.96 1.82 9.73
N LEU A 65 25.83 2.33 9.26
CA LEU A 65 25.70 2.83 7.89
C LEU A 65 26.65 3.98 7.60
N GLN A 66 26.75 4.96 8.50
CA GLN A 66 27.60 6.14 8.30
C GLN A 66 29.08 5.83 8.51
N ALA A 67 29.45 5.41 9.71
CA ALA A 67 30.85 5.23 10.09
C ALA A 67 31.43 3.88 9.65
N GLY A 68 30.62 2.83 9.63
CA GLY A 68 31.04 1.50 9.18
C GLY A 68 31.08 1.36 7.66
N LEU A 69 30.07 1.86 6.96
CA LEU A 69 29.94 1.69 5.50
C LEU A 69 30.20 2.97 4.69
N GLY A 70 30.37 4.12 5.33
CA GLY A 70 30.61 5.40 4.64
C GLY A 70 29.38 5.94 3.88
N ILE A 71 28.17 5.52 4.25
CA ILE A 71 26.91 6.01 3.66
C ILE A 71 26.75 7.50 3.97
N LYS A 72 26.37 8.26 2.94
CA LYS A 72 26.19 9.70 3.00
C LYS A 72 24.74 10.09 2.78
N LYS A 73 24.40 11.31 3.19
CA LYS A 73 23.08 11.90 2.91
C LYS A 73 22.76 11.80 1.41
N GLY A 74 21.56 11.30 1.10
CA GLY A 74 21.06 11.11 -0.26
C GLY A 74 21.53 9.82 -0.95
N ASP A 75 22.38 9.00 -0.33
CA ASP A 75 22.67 7.65 -0.84
C ASP A 75 21.41 6.78 -0.74
N ARG A 76 21.24 5.83 -1.65
CA ARG A 76 20.08 4.95 -1.71
C ARG A 76 20.43 3.60 -1.12
N ILE A 77 19.57 3.14 -0.19
CA ILE A 77 19.68 1.82 0.44
C ILE A 77 18.39 1.05 0.18
N ALA A 78 18.51 -0.09 -0.47
CA ALA A 78 17.38 -0.98 -0.74
C ALA A 78 17.01 -1.76 0.53
N VAL A 79 15.68 -1.93 0.77
CA VAL A 79 15.16 -2.76 1.86
C VAL A 79 14.21 -3.79 1.27
N MET A 80 14.62 -5.07 1.28
CA MET A 80 13.90 -6.21 0.72
C MET A 80 13.54 -7.19 1.84
N LEU A 81 12.58 -6.76 2.68
CA LEU A 81 12.16 -7.48 3.89
C LEU A 81 10.64 -7.70 3.90
N PRO A 82 10.17 -8.86 4.41
CA PRO A 82 8.79 -9.00 4.85
C PRO A 82 8.55 -8.19 6.14
N ASN A 83 7.36 -8.30 6.74
CA ASN A 83 7.02 -7.62 7.98
C ASN A 83 7.77 -8.20 9.19
N LEU A 84 9.06 -7.96 9.27
CA LEU A 84 9.95 -8.36 10.37
C LEU A 84 10.29 -7.16 11.25
N PRO A 85 10.65 -7.36 12.52
CA PRO A 85 11.11 -6.28 13.41
C PRO A 85 12.30 -5.48 12.86
N ALA A 86 13.15 -6.12 12.08
CA ALA A 86 14.26 -5.46 11.39
C ALA A 86 13.82 -4.41 10.35
N PHE A 87 12.59 -4.50 9.79
CA PHE A 87 12.12 -3.51 8.81
C PHE A 87 12.02 -2.09 9.40
N PRO A 88 11.29 -1.83 10.50
CA PRO A 88 11.25 -0.51 11.11
C PRO A 88 12.62 -0.04 11.61
N LEU A 89 13.45 -0.95 12.14
CA LEU A 89 14.80 -0.61 12.57
C LEU A 89 15.69 -0.16 11.42
N ALA A 90 15.66 -0.89 10.30
CA ALA A 90 16.39 -0.54 9.08
C ALA A 90 15.89 0.80 8.51
N MET A 91 14.58 0.99 8.39
CA MET A 91 14.01 2.25 7.91
C MET A 91 14.47 3.44 8.75
N LEU A 92 14.30 3.37 10.05
CA LEU A 92 14.69 4.46 10.96
C LEU A 92 16.21 4.70 10.90
N GLY A 93 17.04 3.65 10.86
CA GLY A 93 18.49 3.78 10.73
C GLY A 93 18.91 4.42 9.42
N ILE A 94 18.28 4.04 8.30
CA ILE A 94 18.54 4.65 6.98
C ILE A 94 18.20 6.15 7.01
N ILE A 95 17.04 6.51 7.57
CA ILE A 95 16.63 7.91 7.68
C ILE A 95 17.58 8.71 8.59
N ARG A 96 18.00 8.14 9.72
CA ARG A 96 18.97 8.76 10.65
C ARG A 96 20.32 8.97 9.99
N ALA A 97 20.73 8.07 9.10
CA ALA A 97 21.93 8.23 8.31
C ALA A 97 21.80 9.33 7.22
N GLY A 98 20.59 9.85 7.01
CA GLY A 98 20.28 10.81 5.94
C GLY A 98 20.13 10.17 4.57
N ALA A 99 20.07 8.86 4.48
CA ALA A 99 19.96 8.12 3.24
C ALA A 99 18.48 7.99 2.79
N THR A 100 18.29 7.69 1.52
CA THR A 100 16.99 7.43 0.90
C THR A 100 16.74 5.92 0.87
N GLN A 101 15.61 5.48 1.42
CA GLN A 101 15.22 4.07 1.35
C GLN A 101 14.55 3.74 0.01
N VAL A 102 14.97 2.63 -0.60
CA VAL A 102 14.32 2.03 -1.77
C VAL A 102 13.53 0.81 -1.30
N ASN A 103 12.20 0.90 -1.33
CA ASN A 103 11.35 -0.20 -0.90
C ASN A 103 11.29 -1.29 -1.98
N VAL A 104 11.71 -2.52 -1.63
CA VAL A 104 11.81 -3.64 -2.55
C VAL A 104 10.89 -4.78 -2.11
N ASN A 105 10.14 -5.33 -3.05
CA ASN A 105 9.29 -6.48 -2.81
C ASN A 105 10.13 -7.76 -2.67
N PRO A 106 10.06 -8.50 -1.55
CA PRO A 106 10.81 -9.75 -1.35
C PRO A 106 10.49 -10.86 -2.35
N LEU A 107 9.38 -10.73 -3.08
CA LEU A 107 8.94 -11.73 -4.06
C LEU A 107 9.31 -11.36 -5.51
N TYR A 108 10.15 -10.35 -5.72
CA TYR A 108 10.62 -10.00 -7.05
C TYR A 108 11.49 -11.10 -7.65
N THR A 109 11.36 -11.25 -8.97
CA THR A 109 12.28 -12.05 -9.78
C THR A 109 13.66 -11.39 -9.84
N PRO A 110 14.73 -12.13 -10.18
CA PRO A 110 16.06 -11.54 -10.38
C PRO A 110 16.04 -10.34 -11.35
N ARG A 111 15.30 -10.44 -12.45
CA ARG A 111 15.18 -9.36 -13.45
C ARG A 111 14.53 -8.08 -12.88
N GLU A 112 13.46 -8.22 -12.10
CA GLU A 112 12.78 -7.09 -11.47
C GLU A 112 13.68 -6.43 -10.43
N LEU A 113 14.39 -7.24 -9.64
CA LEU A 113 15.33 -6.75 -8.64
C LEU A 113 16.51 -6.02 -9.27
N GLU A 114 17.14 -6.59 -10.32
CA GLU A 114 18.22 -5.96 -11.07
C GLU A 114 17.82 -4.59 -11.62
N HIS A 115 16.65 -4.54 -12.27
CA HIS A 115 16.11 -3.28 -12.77
C HIS A 115 15.98 -2.23 -11.68
N GLN A 116 15.35 -2.58 -10.55
CA GLN A 116 15.08 -1.63 -9.48
C GLN A 116 16.36 -1.14 -8.80
N LEU A 117 17.31 -2.01 -8.51
CA LEU A 117 18.58 -1.65 -7.87
C LEU A 117 19.42 -0.73 -8.77
N THR A 118 19.49 -1.06 -10.05
CA THR A 118 20.24 -0.28 -11.05
C THR A 118 19.58 1.09 -11.29
N ASP A 119 18.27 1.13 -11.48
CA ASP A 119 17.52 2.37 -11.73
C ASP A 119 17.57 3.32 -10.51
N ALA A 120 17.48 2.78 -9.30
CA ALA A 120 17.65 3.56 -8.08
C ALA A 120 19.10 3.98 -7.83
N GLY A 121 20.08 3.29 -8.37
CA GLY A 121 21.50 3.44 -8.03
C GLY A 121 21.72 3.12 -6.56
N ALA A 122 21.19 2.00 -6.07
CA ALA A 122 21.32 1.58 -4.68
C ALA A 122 22.76 1.16 -4.38
N LYS A 123 23.35 1.68 -3.28
CA LYS A 123 24.70 1.32 -2.82
C LYS A 123 24.71 0.10 -1.92
N ALA A 124 23.67 -0.07 -1.12
CA ALA A 124 23.54 -1.18 -0.19
C ALA A 124 22.14 -1.77 -0.23
N ILE A 125 22.02 -3.01 0.21
CA ILE A 125 20.74 -3.68 0.39
C ILE A 125 20.65 -4.31 1.78
N VAL A 126 19.50 -4.14 2.44
CA VAL A 126 19.07 -4.89 3.62
C VAL A 126 18.08 -5.94 3.14
N ILE A 127 18.45 -7.21 3.18
CA ILE A 127 17.71 -8.29 2.54
C ILE A 127 17.42 -9.44 3.51
N PHE A 128 16.19 -9.97 3.44
CA PHE A 128 15.83 -11.19 4.17
C PHE A 128 16.65 -12.39 3.66
N SER A 129 17.26 -13.14 4.56
CA SER A 129 18.10 -14.31 4.21
C SER A 129 17.39 -15.32 3.30
N GLY A 130 16.07 -15.53 3.52
CA GLY A 130 15.27 -16.46 2.74
C GLY A 130 15.05 -16.12 1.27
N VAL A 131 15.42 -14.90 0.84
CA VAL A 131 15.35 -14.46 -0.57
C VAL A 131 16.72 -14.07 -1.13
N SER A 132 17.79 -14.39 -0.41
CA SER A 132 19.18 -14.09 -0.79
C SER A 132 19.59 -14.72 -2.14
N ALA A 133 19.01 -15.86 -2.51
CA ALA A 133 19.25 -16.52 -3.80
C ALA A 133 18.87 -15.63 -5.00
N THR A 134 17.76 -14.89 -4.89
CA THR A 134 17.33 -13.94 -5.94
C THR A 134 18.38 -12.84 -6.17
N LEU A 135 18.98 -12.32 -5.09
CA LEU A 135 20.06 -11.34 -5.19
C LEU A 135 21.34 -11.96 -5.75
N ALA A 136 21.66 -13.18 -5.33
CA ALA A 136 22.88 -13.88 -5.77
C ALA A 136 22.95 -14.09 -7.29
N GLU A 137 21.80 -14.19 -7.97
CA GLU A 137 21.74 -14.32 -9.44
C GLU A 137 22.13 -13.02 -10.17
N ILE A 138 22.08 -11.89 -9.50
CA ILE A 138 22.29 -10.57 -10.15
C ILE A 138 23.38 -9.74 -9.47
N ILE A 139 24.03 -10.26 -8.42
CA ILE A 139 24.94 -9.47 -7.56
C ILE A 139 26.03 -8.76 -8.35
N ASP A 140 26.64 -9.44 -9.33
CA ASP A 140 27.74 -8.87 -10.13
C ASP A 140 27.28 -7.74 -11.08
N ARG A 141 25.95 -7.60 -11.30
CA ARG A 141 25.35 -6.58 -12.18
C ARG A 141 24.54 -5.53 -11.41
N SER A 142 24.36 -5.74 -10.12
CA SER A 142 23.49 -4.91 -9.27
C SER A 142 24.07 -3.53 -8.95
N GLY A 143 25.38 -3.37 -9.04
CA GLY A 143 26.10 -2.15 -8.59
C GLY A 143 26.15 -1.98 -7.06
N LEU A 144 25.72 -2.97 -6.28
CA LEU A 144 25.75 -2.93 -4.83
C LEU A 144 27.17 -3.06 -4.30
N GLU A 145 27.51 -2.22 -3.34
CA GLU A 145 28.79 -2.26 -2.62
C GLU A 145 28.69 -3.13 -1.36
N GLN A 146 27.50 -3.21 -0.74
CA GLN A 146 27.26 -3.85 0.55
C GLN A 146 25.95 -4.63 0.58
N VAL A 147 25.99 -5.80 1.23
CA VAL A 147 24.80 -6.64 1.47
C VAL A 147 24.65 -6.89 2.97
N ILE A 148 23.52 -6.51 3.54
CA ILE A 148 23.17 -6.72 4.94
C ILE A 148 22.05 -7.74 4.98
N THR A 149 22.29 -8.91 5.57
CA THR A 149 21.28 -9.98 5.63
C THR A 149 20.53 -9.97 6.94
N VAL A 150 19.22 -10.24 6.87
CA VAL A 150 18.32 -10.24 8.01
C VAL A 150 17.73 -11.63 8.22
N ASN A 151 17.79 -12.11 9.45
CA ASN A 151 17.10 -13.30 9.93
C ASN A 151 15.79 -12.94 10.65
N PRO A 152 14.83 -13.88 10.80
CA PRO A 152 13.54 -13.57 11.42
C PRO A 152 13.61 -12.96 12.82
N GLY A 153 14.60 -13.37 13.63
CA GLY A 153 14.77 -12.92 15.02
C GLY A 153 15.65 -11.68 15.21
N ASP A 154 16.17 -11.10 14.12
CA ASP A 154 17.06 -9.95 14.22
C ASP A 154 16.31 -8.72 14.74
N GLY A 155 16.98 -7.99 15.62
CA GLY A 155 16.44 -6.80 16.28
C GLY A 155 15.59 -7.09 17.53
N ILE A 156 15.13 -8.34 17.75
CA ILE A 156 14.35 -8.73 18.96
C ILE A 156 15.07 -9.76 19.83
N GLY A 157 16.30 -10.14 19.48
CA GLY A 157 17.10 -11.09 20.25
C GLY A 157 16.51 -12.51 20.30
N ALA A 158 15.63 -12.88 19.36
CA ALA A 158 15.04 -14.20 19.31
C ALA A 158 15.88 -15.15 18.45
N SER A 159 16.23 -16.31 19.00
CA SER A 159 16.85 -17.39 18.23
C SER A 159 15.78 -18.17 17.48
N LEU A 160 15.56 -17.81 16.21
CA LEU A 160 14.56 -18.43 15.34
C LEU A 160 15.24 -19.19 14.20
N PRO A 161 14.62 -20.26 13.68
CA PRO A 161 15.11 -20.93 12.47
C PRO A 161 15.27 -19.92 11.34
N SER A 162 16.46 -19.86 10.76
CA SER A 162 16.81 -18.90 9.74
C SER A 162 17.19 -19.62 8.44
N PRO A 163 16.62 -19.22 7.31
CA PRO A 163 17.07 -19.72 6.01
C PRO A 163 18.55 -19.39 5.79
N PRO A 164 19.33 -20.31 5.18
CA PRO A 164 20.72 -20.04 4.88
C PRO A 164 20.86 -18.93 3.84
N VAL A 165 21.88 -18.10 4.02
CA VAL A 165 22.28 -17.11 3.01
C VAL A 165 22.93 -17.83 1.83
N ASP A 166 22.62 -17.42 0.60
CA ASP A 166 23.24 -18.00 -0.60
C ASP A 166 24.75 -17.75 -0.61
N THR A 167 25.52 -18.81 -0.77
CA THR A 167 27.01 -18.81 -0.67
C THR A 167 27.70 -18.05 -1.81
N ARG A 168 26.99 -17.69 -2.86
CA ARG A 168 27.49 -16.83 -3.95
C ARG A 168 27.67 -15.37 -3.51
N LEU A 169 26.96 -14.94 -2.46
CA LEU A 169 27.14 -13.62 -1.86
C LEU A 169 28.40 -13.61 -0.98
N LYS A 170 29.47 -12.91 -1.41
CA LYS A 170 30.80 -12.97 -0.75
C LYS A 170 31.01 -11.94 0.35
N LYS A 171 30.38 -10.76 0.24
CA LYS A 171 30.53 -9.64 1.19
C LYS A 171 29.19 -9.40 1.86
N VAL A 172 28.95 -10.15 2.93
CA VAL A 172 27.68 -10.11 3.66
C VAL A 172 27.92 -9.75 5.11
N THR A 173 27.17 -8.81 5.64
CA THR A 173 27.14 -8.47 7.06
C THR A 173 25.78 -8.87 7.63
N PRO A 174 25.70 -9.78 8.61
CA PRO A 174 24.45 -10.04 9.32
C PRO A 174 23.92 -8.78 10.01
N PHE A 175 22.61 -8.56 10.02
CA PHE A 175 22.01 -7.36 10.62
C PHE A 175 22.31 -7.26 12.13
N ALA A 176 22.32 -8.39 12.82
CA ALA A 176 22.72 -8.43 14.23
C ALA A 176 24.17 -7.93 14.45
N ASP A 177 25.10 -8.32 13.57
CA ASP A 177 26.50 -7.86 13.63
C ASP A 177 26.60 -6.37 13.26
N ALA A 178 25.77 -5.90 12.31
CA ALA A 178 25.70 -4.49 11.95
C ALA A 178 25.24 -3.63 13.15
N LEU A 179 24.23 -4.10 13.92
CA LEU A 179 23.78 -3.45 15.14
C LEU A 179 24.89 -3.43 16.21
N ALA A 180 25.54 -4.58 16.45
CA ALA A 180 26.61 -4.69 17.45
C ALA A 180 27.81 -3.79 17.12
N GLN A 181 28.22 -3.75 15.86
CA GLN A 181 29.30 -2.85 15.41
C GLN A 181 28.87 -1.38 15.55
N GLY A 182 27.62 -1.06 15.14
CA GLY A 182 27.11 0.31 15.18
C GLY A 182 27.00 0.88 16.59
N ALA A 183 26.74 0.04 17.61
CA ALA A 183 26.68 0.45 19.02
C ALA A 183 28.00 1.07 19.50
N GLU A 184 29.15 0.69 18.90
CA GLU A 184 30.48 1.19 19.24
C GLU A 184 30.92 2.36 18.34
N LEU A 185 30.13 2.73 17.34
CA LEU A 185 30.49 3.74 16.34
C LEU A 185 29.82 5.09 16.60
N PRO A 186 30.48 6.21 16.23
CA PRO A 186 29.88 7.53 16.32
C PRO A 186 28.78 7.70 15.28
N LEU A 187 27.72 8.38 15.66
CA LEU A 187 26.64 8.80 14.77
C LEU A 187 26.64 10.32 14.63
N ALA A 188 26.81 10.82 13.41
CA ALA A 188 26.58 12.21 13.08
C ALA A 188 25.12 12.42 12.68
N THR A 189 24.45 13.43 13.24
CA THR A 189 23.06 13.73 12.88
C THR A 189 23.03 14.63 11.64
N PRO A 190 22.62 14.13 10.46
CA PRO A 190 22.53 14.96 9.26
C PRO A 190 21.37 15.94 9.40
N ARG A 191 21.54 17.15 8.88
CA ARG A 191 20.43 18.09 8.80
C ARG A 191 19.48 17.64 7.69
N LEU A 192 18.31 17.16 8.09
CA LEU A 192 17.22 16.82 7.19
C LEU A 192 16.24 17.99 7.04
N ASN A 193 15.58 18.07 5.90
CA ASN A 193 14.50 19.02 5.63
C ASN A 193 13.36 18.34 4.87
N GLY A 194 12.21 19.01 4.79
CA GLY A 194 11.01 18.47 4.16
C GLY A 194 11.19 18.06 2.69
N ASP A 195 12.16 18.63 2.01
CA ASP A 195 12.38 18.41 0.57
C ASP A 195 13.35 17.26 0.27
N ASP A 196 14.08 16.77 1.27
CA ASP A 196 14.93 15.59 1.11
C ASP A 196 14.07 14.37 0.74
N ILE A 197 14.55 13.55 -0.21
CA ILE A 197 13.85 12.32 -0.62
C ILE A 197 14.01 11.28 0.47
N LEU A 198 12.87 10.82 0.99
CA LEU A 198 12.79 9.79 2.01
C LEU A 198 12.71 8.39 1.40
N PHE A 199 11.80 8.22 0.41
CA PHE A 199 11.57 6.94 -0.24
C PHE A 199 11.64 7.04 -1.76
N LEU A 200 12.19 6.00 -2.39
CA LEU A 200 11.89 5.64 -3.76
C LEU A 200 10.90 4.47 -3.72
N GLN A 201 9.63 4.77 -4.01
CA GLN A 201 8.56 3.78 -4.00
C GLN A 201 8.29 3.33 -5.43
N TYR A 202 8.78 2.14 -5.77
CA TYR A 202 8.60 1.61 -7.11
C TYR A 202 7.17 1.13 -7.34
N THR A 203 6.61 1.54 -8.46
CA THR A 203 5.24 1.17 -8.86
C THR A 203 5.29 0.20 -10.01
N GLY A 204 4.54 -0.88 -9.91
CA GLY A 204 4.32 -1.79 -11.05
C GLY A 204 3.53 -1.07 -12.13
N GLY A 205 4.21 -0.40 -13.04
CA GLY A 205 3.59 0.16 -14.24
C GLY A 205 2.95 -0.97 -15.05
N THR A 206 1.74 -0.74 -15.52
CA THR A 206 1.01 -1.76 -16.28
C THR A 206 1.41 -1.78 -17.77
N THR A 207 2.24 -0.82 -18.18
CA THR A 207 2.65 -0.61 -19.59
C THR A 207 4.15 -0.53 -19.79
N GLY A 208 4.98 -0.82 -18.77
CA GLY A 208 6.44 -0.71 -18.89
C GLY A 208 7.18 -1.14 -17.63
N LEU A 209 8.49 -0.88 -17.60
CA LEU A 209 9.34 -1.09 -16.42
C LEU A 209 8.85 -0.22 -15.26
N SER A 210 8.94 -0.75 -14.04
CA SER A 210 8.56 -0.02 -12.83
C SER A 210 9.39 1.26 -12.66
N LYS A 211 8.75 2.31 -12.13
CA LYS A 211 9.36 3.61 -11.91
C LYS A 211 9.33 3.93 -10.41
N GLY A 212 10.39 4.53 -9.91
CA GLY A 212 10.47 4.97 -8.51
C GLY A 212 9.78 6.32 -8.31
N ALA A 213 8.63 6.35 -7.64
CA ALA A 213 8.05 7.60 -7.16
C ALA A 213 8.93 8.19 -6.07
N ALA A 214 9.43 9.41 -6.27
CA ALA A 214 10.29 10.09 -5.32
C ALA A 214 9.44 10.81 -4.26
N LEU A 215 9.36 10.22 -3.07
CA LEU A 215 8.59 10.75 -1.95
C LEU A 215 9.51 11.45 -0.97
N SER A 216 9.23 12.71 -0.68
CA SER A 216 9.99 13.52 0.27
C SER A 216 9.47 13.35 1.70
N HIS A 217 10.26 13.80 2.67
CA HIS A 217 9.81 13.89 4.07
C HIS A 217 8.53 14.70 4.19
N ARG A 218 8.42 15.84 3.49
CA ARG A 218 7.22 16.68 3.47
C ARG A 218 5.98 15.93 2.98
N ASN A 219 6.11 15.12 1.93
CA ASN A 219 4.97 14.36 1.41
C ASN A 219 4.38 13.41 2.47
N LEU A 220 5.24 12.71 3.21
CA LEU A 220 4.82 11.75 4.24
C LEU A 220 4.32 12.45 5.50
N VAL A 221 4.95 13.53 5.94
CA VAL A 221 4.47 14.35 7.07
C VAL A 221 3.09 14.89 6.73
N ALA A 222 2.92 15.50 5.56
CA ALA A 222 1.65 16.04 5.12
C ALA A 222 0.54 14.98 5.09
N ASN A 223 0.80 13.82 4.48
CA ASN A 223 -0.23 12.77 4.39
C ASN A 223 -0.57 12.16 5.76
N THR A 224 0.41 12.09 6.66
CA THR A 224 0.19 11.71 8.06
C THR A 224 -0.74 12.72 8.77
N GLU A 225 -0.48 14.02 8.62
CA GLU A 225 -1.31 15.06 9.23
C GLU A 225 -2.71 15.15 8.59
N GLN A 226 -2.82 14.96 7.26
CA GLN A 226 -4.09 14.85 6.56
C GLN A 226 -4.94 13.68 7.10
N PHE A 227 -4.33 12.50 7.25
CA PHE A 227 -5.02 11.33 7.82
C PHE A 227 -5.47 11.59 9.26
N LYS A 228 -4.59 12.16 10.11
CA LYS A 228 -4.93 12.51 11.49
C LYS A 228 -6.08 13.52 11.57
N ALA A 229 -6.05 14.56 10.75
CA ALA A 229 -7.07 15.60 10.72
C ALA A 229 -8.42 15.07 10.20
N PHE A 230 -8.39 14.14 9.24
CA PHE A 230 -9.60 13.56 8.65
C PHE A 230 -10.24 12.48 9.52
N THR A 231 -9.45 11.81 10.37
CA THR A 231 -9.90 10.69 11.21
C THR A 231 -9.65 10.93 12.71
N PRO A 232 -10.08 12.07 13.30
CA PRO A 232 -9.72 12.40 14.68
C PRO A 232 -10.19 11.36 15.70
N ASP A 233 -11.28 10.64 15.40
CA ASP A 233 -11.81 9.58 16.27
C ASP A 233 -11.09 8.24 16.13
N ALA A 234 -10.27 8.07 15.09
CA ALA A 234 -9.45 6.86 14.89
C ALA A 234 -8.21 6.82 15.79
N LEU A 235 -7.84 7.96 16.36
CA LEU A 235 -6.52 8.17 16.95
C LEU A 235 -6.63 8.47 18.44
N ARG A 236 -6.18 7.53 19.28
CA ARG A 236 -6.01 7.74 20.73
C ARG A 236 -4.53 7.58 21.07
N PRO A 237 -3.81 8.69 21.29
CA PRO A 237 -2.37 8.65 21.55
C PRO A 237 -2.00 7.68 22.67
N GLY A 238 -1.08 6.77 22.39
CA GLY A 238 -0.58 5.75 23.32
C GLY A 238 -1.55 4.60 23.64
N LYS A 239 -2.68 4.46 22.93
CA LYS A 239 -3.72 3.46 23.26
C LYS A 239 -4.11 2.57 22.07
N GLU A 240 -3.64 2.86 20.87
CA GLU A 240 -4.01 2.08 19.69
C GLU A 240 -3.12 0.83 19.56
N VAL A 241 -3.73 -0.23 19.06
CA VAL A 241 -3.09 -1.49 18.71
C VAL A 241 -3.41 -1.78 17.25
N VAL A 242 -2.38 -1.81 16.43
CA VAL A 242 -2.47 -2.02 14.98
C VAL A 242 -1.96 -3.41 14.63
N VAL A 243 -2.69 -4.16 13.81
CA VAL A 243 -2.18 -5.40 13.23
C VAL A 243 -1.78 -5.14 11.78
N THR A 244 -0.50 -5.34 11.48
CA THR A 244 0.09 -5.08 10.17
C THR A 244 0.36 -6.37 9.42
N ALA A 245 -0.64 -6.76 8.61
CA ALA A 245 -0.54 -7.87 7.67
C ALA A 245 -0.22 -7.38 6.23
N LEU A 246 -0.60 -6.15 5.90
CA LEU A 246 -0.17 -5.52 4.66
C LEU A 246 1.35 -5.30 4.67
N PRO A 247 2.02 -5.50 3.52
CA PRO A 247 3.48 -5.39 3.47
C PRO A 247 4.00 -3.98 3.80
N LEU A 248 4.97 -3.87 4.70
CA LEU A 248 5.62 -2.60 5.04
C LEU A 248 6.45 -2.03 3.88
N TYR A 249 6.91 -2.85 2.93
CA TYR A 249 7.54 -2.32 1.71
C TYR A 249 6.55 -1.64 0.76
N HIS A 250 5.24 -1.73 1.03
CA HIS A 250 4.19 -1.01 0.30
C HIS A 250 3.77 0.23 1.08
N ILE A 251 3.66 1.37 0.37
CA ILE A 251 3.42 2.68 1.00
C ILE A 251 2.16 2.73 1.86
N PHE A 252 1.13 1.93 1.57
CA PHE A 252 -0.09 1.91 2.36
C PHE A 252 0.20 1.51 3.82
N ALA A 253 0.79 0.33 4.05
CA ALA A 253 1.13 -0.09 5.40
C ALA A 253 2.26 0.77 6.00
N LEU A 254 3.23 1.15 5.18
CA LEU A 254 4.37 1.97 5.63
C LEU A 254 3.90 3.30 6.21
N MET A 255 3.02 4.02 5.51
CA MET A 255 2.54 5.32 6.00
C MET A 255 1.45 5.14 7.06
N VAL A 256 0.39 4.38 6.77
CA VAL A 256 -0.76 4.29 7.69
C VAL A 256 -0.39 3.51 8.95
N ASN A 257 0.01 2.24 8.81
CA ASN A 257 0.20 1.36 9.96
C ASN A 257 1.46 1.72 10.74
N PHE A 258 2.56 2.02 10.05
CA PHE A 258 3.81 2.34 10.73
C PHE A 258 3.91 3.84 11.01
N ILE A 259 4.19 4.70 10.02
CA ILE A 259 4.54 6.10 10.29
C ILE A 259 3.47 6.81 11.13
N THR A 260 2.20 6.74 10.70
CA THR A 260 1.13 7.46 11.38
C THR A 260 0.86 6.93 12.78
N TYR A 261 0.60 5.62 12.93
CA TYR A 261 0.25 5.08 14.24
C TYR A 261 1.43 5.03 15.20
N PHE A 262 2.66 4.81 14.71
CA PHE A 262 3.87 4.94 15.53
C PHE A 262 4.03 6.38 16.05
N SER A 263 3.77 7.39 15.22
CA SER A 263 3.90 8.81 15.64
C SER A 263 3.00 9.19 16.84
N ILE A 264 1.97 8.41 17.10
CA ILE A 264 1.04 8.61 18.23
C ILE A 264 1.20 7.59 19.37
N GLY A 265 2.25 6.78 19.35
CA GLY A 265 2.54 5.83 20.43
C GLY A 265 1.72 4.54 20.38
N ALA A 266 1.28 4.12 19.21
CA ALA A 266 0.56 2.86 19.01
C ALA A 266 1.49 1.64 19.11
N GLU A 267 0.94 0.51 19.54
CA GLU A 267 1.58 -0.80 19.47
C GLU A 267 1.26 -1.45 18.13
N ASN A 268 2.26 -1.97 17.42
CA ASN A 268 2.12 -2.56 16.10
C ASN A 268 2.48 -4.05 16.10
N TRP A 269 1.52 -4.92 15.79
CA TRP A 269 1.72 -6.36 15.66
C TRP A 269 2.04 -6.71 14.22
N LEU A 270 3.26 -7.12 13.97
CA LEU A 270 3.73 -7.49 12.63
C LEU A 270 3.33 -8.93 12.30
N VAL A 271 2.75 -9.12 11.11
CA VAL A 271 2.41 -10.42 10.55
C VAL A 271 3.38 -10.71 9.40
N PRO A 272 4.41 -11.54 9.59
CA PRO A 272 5.44 -11.79 8.58
C PRO A 272 4.91 -12.52 7.34
N ASN A 273 3.96 -13.44 7.53
CA ASN A 273 3.35 -14.21 6.46
C ASN A 273 1.80 -14.19 6.57
N PRO A 274 1.13 -13.22 5.96
CA PRO A 274 -0.32 -13.16 5.99
C PRO A 274 -1.04 -14.26 5.18
N ARG A 275 -0.30 -15.09 4.43
CA ARG A 275 -0.86 -16.27 3.73
C ARG A 275 -1.06 -17.45 4.68
N ASP A 276 -0.32 -17.51 5.77
CA ASP A 276 -0.62 -18.41 6.89
C ASP A 276 -1.81 -17.86 7.68
N MET A 277 -3.01 -18.13 7.16
CA MET A 277 -4.25 -17.61 7.73
C MET A 277 -4.50 -18.12 9.16
N ALA A 278 -4.08 -19.34 9.50
CA ALA A 278 -4.24 -19.90 10.85
C ALA A 278 -3.36 -19.14 11.85
N GLY A 279 -2.09 -18.94 11.54
CA GLY A 279 -1.17 -18.14 12.35
C GLY A 279 -1.61 -16.68 12.45
N PHE A 280 -2.19 -16.14 11.38
CA PHE A 280 -2.71 -14.78 11.37
C PHE A 280 -3.93 -14.62 12.30
N VAL A 281 -4.91 -15.54 12.27
CA VAL A 281 -6.01 -15.55 13.23
C VAL A 281 -5.50 -15.69 14.66
N GLY A 282 -4.45 -16.52 14.88
CA GLY A 282 -3.76 -16.61 16.18
C GLY A 282 -3.19 -15.27 16.65
N THR A 283 -2.59 -14.50 15.74
CA THR A 283 -2.09 -13.14 16.03
C THR A 283 -3.24 -12.20 16.40
N LEU A 284 -4.35 -12.22 15.65
CA LEU A 284 -5.52 -11.38 15.93
C LEU A 284 -6.13 -11.67 17.31
N LYS A 285 -6.19 -12.95 17.72
CA LYS A 285 -6.68 -13.36 19.04
C LYS A 285 -5.84 -12.75 20.18
N GLN A 286 -4.53 -12.65 19.98
CA GLN A 286 -3.61 -12.10 21.00
C GLN A 286 -3.57 -10.57 21.00
N ALA A 287 -3.68 -9.95 19.82
CA ALA A 287 -3.46 -8.52 19.68
C ALA A 287 -4.61 -7.67 20.24
N HIS A 288 -5.85 -8.17 20.27
CA HIS A 288 -7.03 -7.36 20.62
C HIS A 288 -7.01 -6.01 19.91
N CYS A 289 -6.84 -6.02 18.59
CA CYS A 289 -6.54 -4.85 17.79
C CYS A 289 -7.65 -3.78 17.87
N THR A 290 -7.23 -2.53 17.85
CA THR A 290 -8.13 -1.37 17.80
C THR A 290 -8.26 -0.82 16.37
N VAL A 291 -7.26 -1.11 15.54
CA VAL A 291 -7.16 -0.71 14.14
C VAL A 291 -6.75 -1.91 13.30
N PHE A 292 -7.45 -2.09 12.19
CA PHE A 292 -7.12 -3.12 11.21
C PHE A 292 -7.15 -2.55 9.79
N THR A 293 -6.10 -2.80 9.02
CA THR A 293 -6.02 -2.37 7.62
C THR A 293 -5.89 -3.57 6.71
N GLY A 294 -6.52 -3.52 5.56
CA GLY A 294 -6.48 -4.63 4.62
C GLY A 294 -6.87 -4.27 3.20
N VAL A 295 -6.68 -5.21 2.30
CA VAL A 295 -7.29 -5.22 0.98
C VAL A 295 -8.51 -6.15 0.99
N ASN A 296 -9.42 -6.02 0.02
CA ASN A 296 -10.64 -6.84 -0.05
C ASN A 296 -10.37 -8.35 0.09
N THR A 297 -9.33 -8.84 -0.59
CA THR A 297 -8.93 -10.27 -0.55
C THR A 297 -8.45 -10.72 0.82
N LEU A 298 -7.80 -9.84 1.61
CA LEU A 298 -7.39 -10.16 2.97
C LEU A 298 -8.59 -10.26 3.91
N PHE A 299 -9.51 -9.30 3.84
CA PHE A 299 -10.78 -9.36 4.58
C PHE A 299 -11.57 -10.62 4.23
N GLY A 300 -11.73 -10.90 2.93
CA GLY A 300 -12.42 -12.11 2.44
C GLY A 300 -11.77 -13.40 2.93
N GLY A 301 -10.44 -13.48 2.87
CA GLY A 301 -9.68 -14.65 3.35
C GLY A 301 -9.86 -14.90 4.86
N LEU A 302 -9.87 -13.84 5.68
CA LEU A 302 -10.14 -13.94 7.11
C LEU A 302 -11.58 -14.38 7.41
N LEU A 303 -12.56 -13.82 6.70
CA LEU A 303 -13.96 -14.19 6.86
C LEU A 303 -14.27 -15.64 6.50
N MET A 304 -13.40 -16.29 5.72
CA MET A 304 -13.53 -17.72 5.37
C MET A 304 -12.88 -18.64 6.44
N GLN A 305 -12.15 -18.11 7.42
CA GLN A 305 -11.52 -18.94 8.44
C GLN A 305 -12.56 -19.45 9.45
N PRO A 306 -12.60 -20.77 9.74
CA PRO A 306 -13.62 -21.34 10.60
C PRO A 306 -13.56 -20.80 12.04
N ASN A 307 -12.39 -20.37 12.49
CA ASN A 307 -12.12 -19.89 13.85
C ASN A 307 -12.06 -18.35 13.96
N ILE A 308 -12.46 -17.60 12.91
CA ILE A 308 -12.42 -16.13 12.96
C ILE A 308 -13.41 -15.56 13.99
N GLY A 309 -14.53 -16.26 14.25
CA GLY A 309 -15.51 -15.87 15.26
C GLY A 309 -15.00 -15.97 16.71
N GLU A 310 -13.84 -16.62 16.93
CA GLU A 310 -13.21 -16.69 18.25
C GLU A 310 -12.30 -15.48 18.54
N VAL A 311 -12.08 -14.60 17.57
CA VAL A 311 -11.31 -13.36 17.75
C VAL A 311 -12.19 -12.32 18.46
N ASP A 312 -11.68 -11.78 19.57
CA ASP A 312 -12.34 -10.67 20.25
C ASP A 312 -12.09 -9.34 19.54
N PHE A 313 -13.07 -8.90 18.75
CA PHE A 313 -13.07 -7.61 18.06
C PHE A 313 -13.75 -6.48 18.86
N SER A 314 -14.10 -6.69 20.12
CA SER A 314 -14.81 -5.68 20.95
C SER A 314 -14.05 -4.34 21.04
N ARG A 315 -12.72 -4.38 20.93
CA ARG A 315 -11.85 -3.19 20.93
C ARG A 315 -11.64 -2.57 19.54
N LEU A 316 -12.06 -3.25 18.47
CA LEU A 316 -11.87 -2.72 17.10
C LEU A 316 -12.69 -1.45 16.90
N ARG A 317 -12.02 -0.39 16.51
CA ARG A 317 -12.62 0.94 16.29
C ARG A 317 -12.67 1.31 14.83
N VAL A 318 -11.63 0.92 14.10
CA VAL A 318 -11.44 1.30 12.70
C VAL A 318 -10.98 0.10 11.89
N ALA A 319 -11.66 -0.14 10.78
CA ALA A 319 -11.20 -1.04 9.72
C ALA A 319 -11.06 -0.22 8.43
N ILE A 320 -9.89 -0.23 7.80
CA ILE A 320 -9.62 0.55 6.59
C ILE A 320 -9.28 -0.39 5.45
N GLY A 321 -10.00 -0.22 4.34
CA GLY A 321 -9.76 -0.92 3.08
C GLY A 321 -9.17 0.02 2.03
N GLY A 322 -8.24 -0.48 1.24
CA GLY A 322 -7.63 0.30 0.16
C GLY A 322 -6.82 -0.56 -0.80
N GLY A 323 -6.21 0.07 -1.81
CA GLY A 323 -5.40 -0.63 -2.82
C GLY A 323 -6.21 -1.40 -3.87
N ALA A 324 -7.43 -1.80 -3.56
CA ALA A 324 -8.43 -2.36 -4.47
C ALA A 324 -9.82 -2.05 -3.90
N ALA A 325 -10.85 -2.08 -4.76
CA ALA A 325 -12.23 -1.85 -4.33
C ALA A 325 -12.66 -2.87 -3.26
N VAL A 326 -13.34 -2.38 -2.23
CA VAL A 326 -13.96 -3.23 -1.21
C VAL A 326 -15.35 -3.64 -1.69
N LEU A 327 -15.62 -4.94 -1.72
CA LEU A 327 -16.93 -5.44 -2.12
C LEU A 327 -17.97 -5.20 -1.02
N PRO A 328 -19.20 -4.80 -1.38
CA PRO A 328 -20.28 -4.62 -0.41
C PRO A 328 -20.49 -5.86 0.47
N THR A 329 -20.49 -7.05 -0.15
CA THR A 329 -20.64 -8.33 0.55
C THR A 329 -19.55 -8.60 1.58
N THR A 330 -18.30 -8.21 1.27
CA THR A 330 -17.17 -8.32 2.21
C THR A 330 -17.35 -7.35 3.38
N SER A 331 -17.73 -6.09 3.11
CA SER A 331 -17.94 -5.09 4.15
C SER A 331 -19.10 -5.44 5.09
N GLU A 332 -20.21 -5.96 4.56
CA GLU A 332 -21.36 -6.38 5.37
C GLU A 332 -21.04 -7.61 6.25
N LYS A 333 -20.35 -8.61 5.71
CA LYS A 333 -19.88 -9.76 6.51
C LYS A 333 -18.89 -9.34 7.60
N TRP A 334 -17.97 -8.43 7.28
CA TRP A 334 -17.02 -7.86 8.24
C TRP A 334 -17.74 -7.11 9.35
N LYS A 335 -18.74 -6.28 8.99
CA LYS A 335 -19.58 -5.59 9.97
C LYS A 335 -20.36 -6.55 10.86
N ALA A 336 -20.94 -7.60 10.29
CA ALA A 336 -21.66 -8.61 11.07
C ALA A 336 -20.75 -9.30 12.11
N LEU A 337 -19.48 -9.53 11.77
CA LEU A 337 -18.48 -10.11 12.67
C LEU A 337 -17.98 -9.13 13.71
N THR A 338 -17.70 -7.88 13.33
CA THR A 338 -16.92 -6.94 14.15
C THR A 338 -17.72 -5.74 14.66
N GLY A 339 -18.93 -5.53 14.16
CA GLY A 339 -19.72 -4.31 14.40
C GLY A 339 -19.22 -3.07 13.64
N LYS A 340 -18.19 -3.19 12.79
CA LYS A 340 -17.58 -2.06 12.06
C LYS A 340 -17.61 -2.28 10.55
N HIS A 341 -18.05 -1.26 9.80
CA HIS A 341 -17.84 -1.24 8.36
C HIS A 341 -16.36 -1.03 8.01
N ILE A 342 -15.97 -1.47 6.82
CA ILE A 342 -14.67 -1.15 6.25
C ILE A 342 -14.77 0.25 5.63
N LEU A 343 -13.92 1.17 6.10
CA LEU A 343 -13.77 2.51 5.52
C LEU A 343 -12.85 2.38 4.31
N GLU A 344 -13.40 2.60 3.14
CA GLU A 344 -12.63 2.54 1.91
C GLU A 344 -11.91 3.87 1.66
N GLY A 345 -10.63 3.80 1.30
CA GLY A 345 -9.80 4.91 0.88
C GLY A 345 -9.13 4.66 -0.45
N TYR A 346 -8.76 5.73 -1.13
CA TYR A 346 -8.09 5.70 -2.42
C TYR A 346 -6.81 6.53 -2.41
N GLY A 347 -5.84 6.04 -3.14
CA GLY A 347 -4.57 6.70 -3.39
C GLY A 347 -3.58 5.80 -4.11
N LEU A 348 -2.40 6.33 -4.35
CA LEU A 348 -1.34 5.71 -5.13
C LEU A 348 0.00 5.86 -4.41
N SER A 349 1.01 5.12 -4.84
CA SER A 349 2.38 5.31 -4.34
C SER A 349 2.85 6.76 -4.55
N GLU A 350 2.47 7.35 -5.66
CA GLU A 350 2.76 8.72 -6.07
C GLU A 350 2.08 9.79 -5.20
N THR A 351 1.18 9.38 -4.30
CA THR A 351 0.40 10.29 -3.45
C THR A 351 0.54 10.02 -1.95
N SER A 352 1.51 9.22 -1.51
CA SER A 352 2.08 9.02 -0.16
C SER A 352 1.24 8.33 0.94
N PRO A 353 0.20 7.51 0.78
CA PRO A 353 -0.50 7.23 -0.45
C PRO A 353 -1.85 7.93 -0.60
N ILE A 354 -2.49 8.48 0.48
CA ILE A 354 -3.93 8.74 0.55
C ILE A 354 -4.31 10.05 -0.16
N LEU A 355 -5.26 9.96 -1.08
CA LEU A 355 -5.95 11.10 -1.68
C LEU A 355 -7.33 11.32 -1.09
N THR A 356 -8.11 10.23 -0.93
CA THR A 356 -9.48 10.27 -0.40
C THR A 356 -9.71 9.19 0.62
N LEU A 357 -10.66 9.42 1.53
CA LEU A 357 -11.07 8.44 2.54
C LEU A 357 -12.54 8.66 2.88
N ASN A 358 -13.27 7.59 3.18
CA ASN A 358 -14.61 7.70 3.74
C ASN A 358 -14.55 8.23 5.18
N PRO A 359 -15.42 9.19 5.56
CA PRO A 359 -15.46 9.70 6.92
C PRO A 359 -15.97 8.64 7.91
N MET A 360 -15.44 8.66 9.13
CA MET A 360 -15.81 7.70 10.18
C MET A 360 -17.26 7.81 10.65
N THR A 361 -17.90 8.95 10.41
CA THR A 361 -19.29 9.22 10.80
C THR A 361 -20.33 8.62 9.84
N GLY A 362 -19.90 7.94 8.78
CA GLY A 362 -20.78 7.29 7.81
C GLY A 362 -21.62 6.18 8.44
N ARG A 363 -22.91 6.09 8.02
CA ARG A 363 -23.88 5.11 8.56
C ARG A 363 -23.84 3.75 7.89
N GLY A 364 -22.90 3.50 6.97
CA GLY A 364 -22.85 2.24 6.24
C GLY A 364 -21.72 2.18 5.21
N PHE A 365 -21.69 1.11 4.44
CA PHE A 365 -20.83 1.00 3.27
C PHE A 365 -21.27 2.04 2.23
N SER A 366 -20.35 2.89 1.79
CA SER A 366 -20.71 4.01 0.92
C SER A 366 -20.71 3.67 -0.57
N GLY A 367 -19.99 2.63 -0.99
CA GLY A 367 -19.73 2.32 -2.40
C GLY A 367 -18.87 3.36 -3.11
N THR A 368 -18.19 4.22 -2.34
CA THR A 368 -17.28 5.28 -2.82
C THR A 368 -15.94 5.18 -2.10
N VAL A 369 -14.93 5.83 -2.66
CA VAL A 369 -13.61 5.95 -2.00
C VAL A 369 -13.52 7.18 -1.09
N GLY A 370 -14.65 7.83 -0.83
CA GLY A 370 -14.78 8.92 0.15
C GLY A 370 -14.53 10.31 -0.41
N LEU A 371 -14.15 11.20 0.49
CA LEU A 371 -13.91 12.62 0.23
C LEU A 371 -12.41 12.89 0.10
N PRO A 372 -11.98 13.86 -0.72
CA PRO A 372 -10.59 14.32 -0.73
C PRO A 372 -10.13 14.70 0.68
N LEU A 373 -8.88 14.39 1.04
CA LEU A 373 -8.32 14.77 2.33
C LEU A 373 -8.09 16.29 2.43
N PRO A 374 -7.98 16.86 3.63
CA PRO A 374 -7.61 18.27 3.81
C PRO A 374 -6.39 18.68 2.98
N SER A 375 -6.35 19.89 2.47
CA SER A 375 -5.28 20.41 1.57
C SER A 375 -5.08 19.60 0.28
N THR A 376 -6.07 18.81 -0.14
CA THR A 376 -6.03 18.06 -1.41
C THR A 376 -7.03 18.63 -2.39
N ASP A 377 -6.55 19.00 -3.58
CA ASP A 377 -7.37 19.37 -4.71
C ASP A 377 -7.51 18.18 -5.67
N ILE A 378 -8.74 17.86 -6.06
CA ILE A 378 -9.03 16.86 -7.09
C ILE A 378 -9.90 17.49 -8.17
N LYS A 379 -9.50 17.34 -9.43
CA LYS A 379 -10.32 17.64 -10.60
C LYS A 379 -10.49 16.40 -11.46
N LEU A 380 -11.63 16.30 -12.11
CA LEU A 380 -11.89 15.28 -13.13
C LEU A 380 -11.79 15.93 -14.51
N VAL A 381 -11.01 15.32 -15.39
CA VAL A 381 -10.79 15.85 -16.74
C VAL A 381 -11.18 14.80 -17.80
N GLY A 382 -11.79 15.29 -18.87
CA GLY A 382 -12.10 14.56 -20.08
C GLY A 382 -10.99 14.68 -21.13
N GLU A 383 -11.39 14.69 -22.40
CA GLU A 383 -10.49 14.92 -23.51
C GLU A 383 -9.88 16.33 -23.45
N ASN A 384 -8.62 16.45 -23.89
CA ASN A 384 -7.87 17.72 -23.93
C ASN A 384 -7.80 18.46 -22.58
N ASP A 385 -7.83 17.71 -21.46
CA ASP A 385 -7.81 18.25 -20.10
C ASP A 385 -8.98 19.16 -19.72
N ALA A 386 -10.05 19.16 -20.50
CA ALA A 386 -11.25 19.91 -20.20
C ALA A 386 -11.91 19.36 -18.93
N PRO A 387 -12.30 20.23 -17.97
CA PRO A 387 -13.06 19.77 -16.79
C PRO A 387 -14.38 19.13 -17.22
N VAL A 388 -14.76 18.00 -16.56
CA VAL A 388 -16.07 17.38 -16.79
C VAL A 388 -17.12 17.97 -15.84
N ALA A 389 -18.41 17.84 -16.19
CA ALA A 389 -19.50 18.25 -15.32
C ALA A 389 -19.61 17.35 -14.09
N LEU A 390 -20.22 17.86 -13.02
CA LEU A 390 -20.51 17.06 -11.81
C LEU A 390 -21.44 15.90 -12.17
N GLY A 391 -21.05 14.70 -11.77
CA GLY A 391 -21.77 13.46 -12.10
C GLY A 391 -21.24 12.76 -13.37
N GLU A 392 -20.38 13.42 -14.16
CA GLU A 392 -19.77 12.82 -15.34
C GLU A 392 -18.41 12.19 -15.01
N PRO A 393 -18.04 11.10 -15.69
CA PRO A 393 -16.75 10.44 -15.50
C PRO A 393 -15.62 11.24 -16.13
N GLY A 394 -14.48 11.30 -15.43
CA GLY A 394 -13.25 11.91 -15.92
C GLY A 394 -12.01 11.33 -15.29
N GLU A 395 -10.84 11.54 -15.91
CA GLU A 395 -9.57 11.17 -15.33
C GLU A 395 -9.32 11.96 -14.05
N ILE A 396 -9.01 11.26 -12.97
CA ILE A 396 -8.72 11.88 -11.67
C ILE A 396 -7.34 12.53 -11.75
N CYS A 397 -7.31 13.84 -11.56
CA CYS A 397 -6.08 14.60 -11.44
C CYS A 397 -6.01 15.24 -10.05
N ALA A 398 -4.91 15.02 -9.34
CA ALA A 398 -4.78 15.41 -7.94
C ALA A 398 -3.60 16.37 -7.71
N ARG A 399 -3.80 17.34 -6.79
CA ARG A 399 -2.76 18.25 -6.31
C ARG A 399 -2.87 18.39 -4.81
N GLY A 400 -1.74 18.31 -4.12
CA GLY A 400 -1.67 18.44 -2.66
C GLY A 400 -0.25 18.22 -2.16
N PRO A 401 0.02 18.52 -0.87
CA PRO A 401 1.35 18.41 -0.31
C PRO A 401 1.87 16.97 -0.22
N GLN A 402 0.98 15.97 -0.28
CA GLN A 402 1.31 14.54 -0.29
C GLN A 402 1.70 14.00 -1.68
N VAL A 403 1.48 14.76 -2.76
CA VAL A 403 1.79 14.32 -4.12
C VAL A 403 3.29 14.36 -4.35
N MET A 404 3.85 13.31 -4.93
CA MET A 404 5.27 13.24 -5.30
C MET A 404 5.72 14.40 -6.16
N ARG A 405 7.01 14.72 -6.15
CA ARG A 405 7.59 15.68 -7.10
C ARG A 405 7.75 15.11 -8.50
N GLY A 406 7.81 13.79 -8.63
CA GLY A 406 7.96 13.07 -9.88
C GLY A 406 8.61 11.70 -9.68
N TYR A 407 8.79 10.99 -10.79
CA TYR A 407 9.54 9.75 -10.84
C TYR A 407 11.04 10.02 -10.87
N TRP A 408 11.81 9.23 -10.12
CA TRP A 408 13.25 9.35 -10.00
C TRP A 408 13.95 9.31 -11.36
N GLN A 409 14.65 10.39 -11.71
CA GLN A 409 15.44 10.51 -12.95
C GLN A 409 14.66 10.19 -14.25
N LYS A 410 13.35 10.47 -14.32
CA LYS A 410 12.49 10.15 -15.47
C LYS A 410 11.85 11.42 -16.07
N THR A 411 12.64 12.27 -16.73
CA THR A 411 12.19 13.58 -17.24
C THR A 411 10.96 13.48 -18.15
N GLU A 412 10.96 12.58 -19.14
CA GLU A 412 9.84 12.42 -20.07
C GLU A 412 8.58 11.88 -19.37
N ALA A 413 8.74 10.89 -18.48
CA ALA A 413 7.62 10.37 -17.69
C ALA A 413 7.03 11.44 -16.78
N ASN A 414 7.87 12.31 -16.22
CA ASN A 414 7.45 13.42 -15.36
C ASN A 414 6.66 14.48 -16.17
N ALA A 415 7.10 14.82 -17.36
CA ALA A 415 6.36 15.73 -18.24
C ALA A 415 4.96 15.21 -18.59
N ALA A 416 4.80 13.89 -18.76
CA ALA A 416 3.51 13.26 -19.04
C ALA A 416 2.64 13.03 -17.80
N ALA A 417 3.26 12.95 -16.61
CA ALA A 417 2.57 12.62 -15.35
C ALA A 417 1.77 13.79 -14.76
N PHE A 418 2.02 15.02 -15.21
CA PHE A 418 1.36 16.20 -14.68
C PHE A 418 0.64 16.99 -15.76
N THR A 419 -0.46 17.62 -15.38
CA THR A 419 -1.14 18.61 -16.24
C THR A 419 -0.35 19.92 -16.26
N ALA A 420 -0.63 20.80 -17.23
CA ALA A 420 0.05 22.10 -17.35
C ALA A 420 -0.12 23.00 -16.11
N ASP A 421 -1.21 22.83 -15.35
CA ASP A 421 -1.50 23.55 -14.09
C ASP A 421 -1.05 22.76 -12.83
N GLY A 422 -0.22 21.71 -13.00
CA GLY A 422 0.50 21.04 -11.94
C GLY A 422 -0.29 19.96 -11.16
N TYR A 423 -1.36 19.43 -11.74
CA TYR A 423 -2.06 18.27 -11.14
C TYR A 423 -1.44 16.98 -11.64
N PHE A 424 -1.20 16.06 -10.71
CA PHE A 424 -0.77 14.69 -11.03
C PHE A 424 -1.91 13.89 -11.66
N ARG A 425 -1.67 13.27 -12.79
CA ARG A 425 -2.59 12.37 -13.48
C ARG A 425 -2.51 10.98 -12.88
N THR A 426 -3.60 10.53 -12.29
CA THR A 426 -3.60 9.21 -11.63
C THR A 426 -3.72 8.06 -12.63
N GLY A 427 -4.25 8.31 -13.82
CA GLY A 427 -4.62 7.29 -14.78
C GLY A 427 -5.87 6.49 -14.37
N ASP A 428 -6.53 6.87 -13.30
CA ASP A 428 -7.80 6.30 -12.86
C ASP A 428 -8.95 7.23 -13.26
N VAL A 429 -10.11 6.67 -13.60
CA VAL A 429 -11.33 7.40 -13.96
C VAL A 429 -12.26 7.39 -12.76
N GLY A 430 -12.82 8.53 -12.40
CA GLY A 430 -13.74 8.67 -11.29
C GLY A 430 -14.93 9.57 -11.60
N VAL A 431 -15.90 9.55 -10.70
CA VAL A 431 -17.10 10.39 -10.71
C VAL A 431 -17.29 10.96 -9.31
N PHE A 432 -17.56 12.27 -9.21
CA PHE A 432 -18.05 12.87 -7.97
C PHE A 432 -19.58 12.83 -7.91
N ASP A 433 -20.14 12.41 -6.77
CA ASP A 433 -21.57 12.61 -6.51
C ASP A 433 -21.84 14.07 -6.07
N ALA A 434 -23.14 14.43 -5.95
CA ALA A 434 -23.55 15.78 -5.54
C ALA A 434 -23.06 16.19 -4.15
N ARG A 435 -22.69 15.23 -3.30
CA ARG A 435 -22.15 15.48 -1.95
C ARG A 435 -20.61 15.59 -1.96
N GLY A 436 -19.98 15.36 -3.12
CA GLY A 436 -18.53 15.43 -3.25
C GLY A 436 -17.79 14.12 -2.91
N PHE A 437 -18.51 12.99 -2.79
CA PHE A 437 -17.87 11.69 -2.64
C PHE A 437 -17.36 11.21 -4.00
N LEU A 438 -16.11 10.78 -4.02
CA LEU A 438 -15.48 10.22 -5.20
C LEU A 438 -15.76 8.71 -5.31
N LYS A 439 -16.20 8.28 -6.47
CA LYS A 439 -16.31 6.88 -6.84
C LYS A 439 -15.32 6.58 -7.96
N ILE A 440 -14.49 5.55 -7.78
CA ILE A 440 -13.64 5.05 -8.87
C ILE A 440 -14.50 4.25 -9.82
N VAL A 441 -14.45 4.61 -11.09
CA VAL A 441 -15.16 3.90 -12.16
C VAL A 441 -14.27 2.79 -12.69
N ASP A 442 -13.05 3.15 -13.15
CA ASP A 442 -12.03 2.18 -13.58
C ASP A 442 -10.66 2.86 -13.81
N ARG A 443 -9.73 2.08 -14.39
CA ARG A 443 -8.50 2.62 -14.97
C ARG A 443 -8.69 3.01 -16.41
N LYS A 444 -8.22 4.18 -16.80
CA LYS A 444 -8.31 4.71 -18.17
C LYS A 444 -7.82 3.69 -19.22
N LYS A 445 -6.77 2.96 -18.94
CA LYS A 445 -6.15 1.94 -19.81
C LYS A 445 -6.83 0.56 -19.77
N ASP A 446 -7.64 0.28 -18.76
CA ASP A 446 -8.38 -0.98 -18.62
C ASP A 446 -9.79 -0.87 -19.18
N MET A 447 -10.23 0.34 -19.53
CA MET A 447 -11.50 0.62 -20.20
C MET A 447 -11.57 -0.16 -21.52
N ILE A 448 -12.71 -0.81 -21.77
CA ILE A 448 -12.99 -1.63 -22.95
C ILE A 448 -13.90 -0.82 -23.88
N ILE A 449 -13.56 -0.76 -25.16
CA ILE A 449 -14.35 0.01 -26.14
C ILE A 449 -15.19 -0.96 -26.98
N VAL A 450 -16.47 -1.12 -26.61
CA VAL A 450 -17.40 -2.02 -27.30
C VAL A 450 -18.31 -1.21 -28.21
N SER A 451 -18.18 -1.36 -29.53
CA SER A 451 -18.97 -0.60 -30.53
C SER A 451 -18.93 0.92 -30.34
N GLY A 452 -17.78 1.46 -29.90
CA GLY A 452 -17.60 2.88 -29.63
C GLY A 452 -18.08 3.34 -28.24
N PHE A 453 -18.66 2.43 -27.42
CA PHE A 453 -19.08 2.74 -26.06
C PHE A 453 -18.02 2.33 -25.05
N ASN A 454 -17.77 3.20 -24.07
CA ASN A 454 -16.87 2.91 -22.98
C ASN A 454 -17.53 1.92 -22.01
N VAL A 455 -16.88 0.78 -21.79
CA VAL A 455 -17.25 -0.20 -20.78
C VAL A 455 -16.16 -0.25 -19.73
N TYR A 456 -16.57 -0.11 -18.48
CA TYR A 456 -15.68 -0.11 -17.35
C TYR A 456 -15.67 -1.50 -16.69
N PRO A 457 -14.53 -2.21 -16.67
CA PRO A 457 -14.40 -3.52 -16.05
C PRO A 457 -15.02 -3.65 -14.67
N ASN A 458 -14.78 -2.67 -13.79
CA ASN A 458 -15.30 -2.69 -12.42
C ASN A 458 -16.83 -2.73 -12.35
N GLU A 459 -17.54 -2.13 -13.30
CA GLU A 459 -19.00 -2.16 -13.36
C GLU A 459 -19.50 -3.58 -13.68
N VAL A 460 -18.87 -4.22 -14.66
CA VAL A 460 -19.19 -5.60 -15.05
C VAL A 460 -18.86 -6.57 -13.93
N GLU A 461 -17.68 -6.41 -13.33
CA GLU A 461 -17.21 -7.25 -12.22
C GLU A 461 -18.10 -7.13 -10.98
N ALA A 462 -18.59 -5.93 -10.65
CA ALA A 462 -19.49 -5.72 -9.52
C ALA A 462 -20.81 -6.49 -9.68
N VAL A 463 -21.37 -6.52 -10.89
CA VAL A 463 -22.58 -7.29 -11.20
C VAL A 463 -22.27 -8.79 -11.19
N ALA A 464 -21.20 -9.22 -11.87
CA ALA A 464 -20.85 -10.63 -11.94
C ALA A 464 -20.51 -11.24 -10.56
N ALA A 465 -19.86 -10.48 -9.68
CA ALA A 465 -19.54 -10.92 -8.32
C ALA A 465 -20.76 -11.15 -7.43
N ALA A 466 -21.91 -10.57 -7.77
CA ALA A 466 -23.18 -10.82 -7.08
C ALA A 466 -23.86 -12.13 -7.52
N CYS A 467 -23.38 -12.78 -8.57
CA CYS A 467 -23.90 -14.07 -9.01
C CYS A 467 -23.55 -15.18 -8.01
N ALA A 468 -24.56 -15.98 -7.63
CA ALA A 468 -24.36 -17.10 -6.71
C ALA A 468 -23.32 -18.09 -7.25
N GLY A 469 -22.35 -18.46 -6.40
CA GLY A 469 -21.26 -19.38 -6.78
C GLY A 469 -19.99 -18.68 -7.31
N VAL A 470 -19.99 -17.36 -7.53
CA VAL A 470 -18.82 -16.57 -7.88
C VAL A 470 -18.09 -16.16 -6.60
N ALA A 471 -16.81 -16.53 -6.47
CA ALA A 471 -15.95 -16.08 -5.37
C ALA A 471 -15.24 -14.77 -5.73
N GLU A 472 -14.67 -14.72 -6.94
CA GLU A 472 -13.94 -13.57 -7.48
C GLU A 472 -14.13 -13.54 -8.99
N CYS A 473 -14.09 -12.35 -9.57
CA CYS A 473 -14.07 -12.21 -11.03
C CYS A 473 -13.26 -11.00 -11.46
N ALA A 474 -12.81 -11.02 -12.71
CA ALA A 474 -12.17 -9.89 -13.37
C ALA A 474 -12.47 -9.95 -14.87
N CYS A 475 -12.70 -8.78 -15.49
CA CYS A 475 -12.92 -8.72 -16.91
C CYS A 475 -11.83 -7.92 -17.64
N VAL A 476 -11.61 -8.30 -18.90
CA VAL A 476 -10.69 -7.62 -19.82
C VAL A 476 -11.31 -7.52 -21.20
N GLY A 477 -10.88 -6.52 -21.97
CA GLY A 477 -11.19 -6.45 -23.38
C GLY A 477 -10.40 -7.47 -24.19
N LYS A 478 -11.04 -8.09 -25.16
CA LYS A 478 -10.40 -8.88 -26.21
C LYS A 478 -10.79 -8.34 -27.59
N PRO A 479 -9.93 -8.42 -28.60
CA PRO A 479 -10.29 -8.01 -29.95
C PRO A 479 -11.52 -8.75 -30.47
N ASP A 480 -12.41 -8.03 -31.15
CA ASP A 480 -13.65 -8.57 -31.74
C ASP A 480 -13.92 -7.86 -33.06
N GLU A 481 -14.06 -8.64 -34.13
CA GLU A 481 -14.21 -8.10 -35.50
C GLU A 481 -15.46 -7.23 -35.70
N LYS A 482 -16.52 -7.46 -34.92
CA LYS A 482 -17.81 -6.76 -35.07
C LYS A 482 -17.91 -5.52 -34.18
N THR A 483 -17.31 -5.57 -32.99
CA THR A 483 -17.49 -4.54 -31.97
C THR A 483 -16.21 -3.79 -31.61
N GLY A 484 -15.08 -4.08 -32.30
CA GLY A 484 -13.74 -3.59 -31.95
C GLY A 484 -13.17 -4.37 -30.79
N GLU A 485 -13.80 -4.29 -29.62
CA GLU A 485 -13.51 -5.13 -28.48
C GLU A 485 -14.78 -5.85 -27.98
N ALA A 486 -14.57 -6.96 -27.29
CA ALA A 486 -15.60 -7.71 -26.54
C ALA A 486 -15.12 -7.98 -25.13
N ILE A 487 -16.04 -8.19 -24.22
CA ILE A 487 -15.76 -8.44 -22.81
C ILE A 487 -15.52 -9.94 -22.60
N ALA A 488 -14.33 -10.31 -22.11
CA ALA A 488 -14.00 -11.61 -21.56
C ALA A 488 -13.98 -11.52 -20.03
N LEU A 489 -14.79 -12.33 -19.35
CA LEU A 489 -14.88 -12.39 -17.89
C LEU A 489 -14.21 -13.65 -17.37
N PHE A 490 -13.25 -13.50 -16.46
CA PHE A 490 -12.60 -14.58 -15.74
C PHE A 490 -13.19 -14.72 -14.35
N VAL A 491 -13.55 -15.93 -13.94
CA VAL A 491 -14.26 -16.23 -12.70
C VAL A 491 -13.55 -17.33 -11.92
N ALA A 492 -13.28 -17.09 -10.64
CA ALA A 492 -12.98 -18.13 -9.65
C ALA A 492 -14.26 -18.48 -8.90
N LYS A 493 -14.57 -19.80 -8.80
CA LYS A 493 -15.79 -20.28 -8.13
C LYS A 493 -15.60 -20.40 -6.62
N ILE A 494 -16.68 -20.27 -5.89
CA ILE A 494 -16.73 -20.72 -4.50
C ILE A 494 -16.51 -22.25 -4.50
N PRO A 495 -15.69 -22.80 -3.59
CA PRO A 495 -15.48 -24.26 -3.54
C PRO A 495 -16.80 -25.03 -3.48
N GLY A 496 -16.96 -26.00 -4.39
CA GLY A 496 -18.18 -26.81 -4.51
C GLY A 496 -19.34 -26.16 -5.29
N ALA A 497 -19.19 -24.93 -5.78
CA ALA A 497 -20.24 -24.28 -6.58
C ALA A 497 -20.33 -24.85 -8.00
N THR A 498 -21.55 -24.98 -8.50
CA THR A 498 -21.87 -25.54 -9.83
C THR A 498 -22.21 -24.48 -10.87
N VAL A 499 -22.01 -23.21 -10.56
CA VAL A 499 -22.31 -22.08 -11.46
C VAL A 499 -21.66 -22.28 -12.84
N THR A 500 -22.43 -22.04 -13.90
CA THR A 500 -22.01 -22.21 -15.30
C THR A 500 -21.77 -20.83 -15.95
N GLU A 501 -21.14 -20.84 -17.13
CA GLU A 501 -20.99 -19.64 -17.97
C GLU A 501 -22.36 -19.03 -18.30
N ALA A 502 -23.33 -19.85 -18.67
CA ALA A 502 -24.68 -19.40 -19.00
C ALA A 502 -25.37 -18.71 -17.80
N ASP A 503 -25.17 -19.22 -16.58
CA ASP A 503 -25.71 -18.62 -15.35
C ASP A 503 -25.14 -17.23 -15.10
N VAL A 504 -23.81 -17.07 -15.23
CA VAL A 504 -23.13 -15.79 -15.04
C VAL A 504 -23.57 -14.78 -16.10
N ILE A 505 -23.62 -15.18 -17.37
CA ILE A 505 -24.08 -14.32 -18.47
C ILE A 505 -25.55 -13.93 -18.27
N ALA A 506 -26.41 -14.88 -17.91
CA ALA A 506 -27.83 -14.61 -17.63
C ALA A 506 -28.00 -13.66 -16.44
N HIS A 507 -27.15 -13.80 -15.41
CA HIS A 507 -27.14 -12.88 -14.28
C HIS A 507 -26.74 -11.46 -14.72
N CYS A 508 -25.65 -11.32 -15.49
CA CYS A 508 -25.20 -10.03 -16.01
C CYS A 508 -26.25 -9.35 -16.91
N ARG A 509 -26.99 -10.10 -17.71
CA ARG A 509 -28.04 -9.56 -18.61
C ARG A 509 -29.19 -8.89 -17.87
N ARG A 510 -29.45 -9.21 -16.61
CA ARG A 510 -30.54 -8.59 -15.84
C ARG A 510 -30.23 -7.15 -15.46
N ASP A 511 -28.94 -6.87 -15.20
CA ASP A 511 -28.52 -5.61 -14.57
C ASP A 511 -27.57 -4.76 -15.44
N LEU A 512 -27.12 -5.32 -16.60
CA LEU A 512 -26.23 -4.63 -17.52
C LEU A 512 -26.88 -4.42 -18.90
N THR A 513 -26.59 -3.26 -19.49
CA THR A 513 -26.92 -2.98 -20.88
C THR A 513 -26.22 -3.98 -21.81
N ALA A 514 -26.86 -4.34 -22.92
CA ALA A 514 -26.43 -5.43 -23.81
C ALA A 514 -24.96 -5.40 -24.22
N TYR A 515 -24.40 -4.21 -24.51
CA TYR A 515 -22.99 -4.06 -24.88
C TYR A 515 -22.00 -4.24 -23.73
N LYS A 516 -22.47 -4.22 -22.46
CA LYS A 516 -21.68 -4.47 -21.25
C LYS A 516 -21.73 -5.93 -20.79
N VAL A 517 -22.57 -6.77 -21.42
CA VAL A 517 -22.68 -8.17 -21.05
C VAL A 517 -21.46 -8.94 -21.57
N PRO A 518 -20.78 -9.76 -20.73
CA PRO A 518 -19.67 -10.59 -21.19
C PRO A 518 -20.09 -11.50 -22.37
N LYS A 519 -19.26 -11.52 -23.40
CA LYS A 519 -19.41 -12.47 -24.53
C LYS A 519 -18.83 -13.85 -24.19
N GLU A 520 -17.93 -13.91 -23.23
CA GLU A 520 -17.22 -15.12 -22.83
C GLU A 520 -16.99 -15.10 -21.32
N VAL A 521 -17.18 -16.24 -20.67
CA VAL A 521 -16.84 -16.47 -19.26
C VAL A 521 -15.89 -17.65 -19.17
N ARG A 522 -14.71 -17.45 -18.58
CA ARG A 522 -13.72 -18.50 -18.34
C ARG A 522 -13.57 -18.74 -16.85
N PHE A 523 -13.65 -20.00 -16.45
CA PHE A 523 -13.40 -20.39 -15.08
C PHE A 523 -11.92 -20.69 -14.87
N LEU A 524 -11.35 -20.11 -13.81
CA LEU A 524 -9.98 -20.39 -13.34
C LEU A 524 -10.05 -20.92 -11.90
N GLU A 525 -9.08 -21.73 -11.51
CA GLU A 525 -8.95 -22.19 -10.13
C GLU A 525 -8.70 -21.00 -9.18
N ALA A 526 -7.84 -20.07 -9.60
CA ALA A 526 -7.59 -18.81 -8.92
C ALA A 526 -7.25 -17.71 -9.94
N LEU A 527 -7.62 -16.47 -9.66
CA LEU A 527 -7.22 -15.33 -10.48
C LEU A 527 -5.77 -14.93 -10.17
N PRO A 528 -4.97 -14.50 -11.18
CA PRO A 528 -3.63 -14.01 -10.95
C PRO A 528 -3.67 -12.74 -10.11
N LYS A 529 -2.84 -12.69 -9.05
CA LYS A 529 -2.81 -11.58 -8.09
C LYS A 529 -1.39 -11.08 -7.88
N SER A 530 -1.29 -9.79 -7.63
CA SER A 530 -0.07 -9.19 -7.11
C SER A 530 0.19 -9.64 -5.67
N ASN A 531 1.39 -9.35 -5.15
CA ASN A 531 1.78 -9.68 -3.78
C ASN A 531 0.98 -8.92 -2.71
N VAL A 532 0.29 -7.86 -3.10
CA VAL A 532 -0.64 -7.11 -2.25
C VAL A 532 -2.11 -7.53 -2.46
N GLY A 533 -2.35 -8.66 -3.12
CA GLY A 533 -3.68 -9.24 -3.33
C GLY A 533 -4.52 -8.60 -4.44
N LYS A 534 -3.93 -7.73 -5.28
CA LYS A 534 -4.62 -7.08 -6.39
C LYS A 534 -4.62 -7.98 -7.62
N ILE A 535 -5.78 -8.13 -8.28
CA ILE A 535 -5.90 -8.92 -9.51
C ILE A 535 -5.09 -8.28 -10.65
N LEU A 536 -4.33 -9.10 -11.36
CA LEU A 536 -3.44 -8.69 -12.46
C LEU A 536 -4.14 -8.88 -13.82
N ARG A 537 -4.94 -7.90 -14.23
CA ARG A 537 -5.65 -7.95 -15.53
C ARG A 537 -4.71 -8.11 -16.74
N LYS A 538 -3.45 -7.61 -16.65
CA LYS A 538 -2.46 -7.83 -17.72
C LYS A 538 -2.20 -9.30 -18.01
N ASP A 539 -2.16 -10.13 -16.97
CA ASP A 539 -1.90 -11.56 -17.10
C ASP A 539 -3.15 -12.27 -17.67
N LEU A 540 -4.35 -11.79 -17.32
CA LEU A 540 -5.61 -12.31 -17.89
C LEU A 540 -5.74 -11.98 -19.39
N ARG A 541 -5.24 -10.81 -19.85
CA ARG A 541 -5.22 -10.45 -21.29
C ARG A 541 -4.37 -11.43 -22.12
N THR A 542 -3.36 -12.07 -21.53
CA THR A 542 -2.57 -13.08 -22.27
C THR A 542 -3.33 -14.40 -22.45
N LEU A 543 -4.44 -14.58 -21.76
CA LEU A 543 -5.29 -15.76 -21.84
C LEU A 543 -6.47 -15.56 -22.80
N THR A 544 -6.71 -14.35 -23.30
CA THR A 544 -7.75 -14.04 -24.30
C THR A 544 -7.18 -14.20 -25.72
#